data_2bbe1d090e21a4617ddd7da0c64079d5
#
_entry.id   2bbe1d090e21a4617ddd7da0c64079d5
#
_cell.length_a   1.000
_cell.length_b   1.000
_cell.length_c   1.000
_cell.angle_alpha   90.00
_cell.angle_beta   90.00
_cell.angle_gamma   90.00
#
_symmetry.space_group_name_H-M   'P 1'
#
loop_
_entity.id
_entity.type
_entity.pdbx_description
1 polymer ?
#
loop_
_entity_poly.entity_id
_entity_poly.type
_entity_poly.pdbx_seq_one_letter_code
_entity_poly.pdbx_strand_id
1 'polypeptide(L)'
;MSMKERPILLRNLRNYLTFLKDYGFLEIPSESGAQLKLQSIKKTPSSHSTDTNQQPDMKTKKTTITIEEVREELGECSRCDLHKGRKSIVFGSGNPHADLVFVGEGPGADEDDQGFPFVGRAGKKLTEIIEKGMNLSREKDTYICNIVKCRPPNNRDPKADEIEACNPFLIKQLQAIQPKAIVALGKPASSTLLGRSVPIMKERGNWYEYEGIPLMLTLHPAYLLRAYTLENRRNVMNDMNKVLAKLKQ
;
A
#
# COMPACT_ATOMS: atom_id res chain seq x y z
N MET A 1 -8.35 -18.07 23.39
CA MET A 1 -7.11 -17.26 23.33
C MET A 1 -6.11 -17.87 24.29
N SER A 2 -4.98 -18.33 23.75
CA SER A 2 -3.93 -19.03 24.54
C SER A 2 -3.25 -18.06 25.50
N MET A 3 -2.77 -18.57 26.65
CA MET A 3 -2.00 -17.75 27.62
C MET A 3 -0.73 -17.11 27.01
N LYS A 4 -0.20 -17.64 25.91
CA LYS A 4 0.96 -17.09 25.17
C LYS A 4 0.59 -15.91 24.24
N GLU A 5 -0.66 -15.79 23.82
CA GLU A 5 -1.13 -14.73 22.91
C GLU A 5 -1.47 -13.43 23.64
N ARG A 6 -1.85 -13.50 24.90
CA ARG A 6 -2.21 -12.33 25.73
C ARG A 6 -1.12 -11.27 25.85
N PRO A 7 0.15 -11.61 26.16
CA PRO A 7 1.22 -10.61 26.27
C PRO A 7 1.52 -9.91 24.93
N ILE A 8 1.41 -10.65 23.81
CA ILE A 8 1.64 -10.11 22.46
C ILE A 8 0.52 -9.12 22.11
N LEU A 9 -0.74 -9.49 22.36
CA LEU A 9 -1.90 -8.64 22.12
C LEU A 9 -1.84 -7.34 22.94
N LEU A 10 -1.52 -7.44 24.24
CA LEU A 10 -1.39 -6.28 25.12
C LEU A 10 -0.25 -5.34 24.69
N ARG A 11 0.87 -5.89 24.26
CA ARG A 11 1.99 -5.10 23.73
C ARG A 11 1.59 -4.38 22.43
N ASN A 12 0.92 -5.05 21.52
CA ASN A 12 0.46 -4.46 20.26
C ASN A 12 -0.57 -3.36 20.51
N LEU A 13 -1.52 -3.60 21.42
CA LEU A 13 -2.50 -2.59 21.84
C LEU A 13 -1.82 -1.37 22.46
N ARG A 14 -0.85 -1.57 23.35
CA ARG A 14 -0.08 -0.48 23.98
C ARG A 14 0.69 0.33 22.93
N ASN A 15 1.35 -0.33 21.98
CA ASN A 15 2.07 0.32 20.89
C ASN A 15 1.11 1.14 20.03
N TYR A 16 -0.05 0.58 19.70
CA TYR A 16 -1.09 1.26 18.94
C TYR A 16 -1.65 2.49 19.67
N LEU A 17 -1.95 2.36 20.97
CA LEU A 17 -2.42 3.49 21.77
C LEU A 17 -1.36 4.59 21.91
N THR A 18 -0.09 4.22 22.08
CA THR A 18 1.03 5.18 22.11
C THR A 18 1.13 5.89 20.76
N PHE A 19 1.06 5.15 19.65
CA PHE A 19 1.06 5.72 18.31
C PHE A 19 -0.12 6.69 18.12
N LEU A 20 -1.34 6.31 18.48
CA LEU A 20 -2.51 7.20 18.40
C LEU A 20 -2.32 8.48 19.22
N LYS A 21 -1.76 8.36 20.44
CA LYS A 21 -1.45 9.53 21.27
C LYS A 21 -0.42 10.45 20.60
N ASP A 22 0.64 9.90 20.02
CA ASP A 22 1.67 10.65 19.28
C ASP A 22 1.09 11.33 18.03
N TYR A 23 0.05 10.75 17.44
CA TYR A 23 -0.72 11.33 16.33
C TYR A 23 -1.88 12.23 16.82
N GLY A 24 -2.01 12.43 18.14
CA GLY A 24 -2.92 13.37 18.77
C GLY A 24 -4.38 12.94 18.85
N PHE A 25 -4.63 11.66 18.78
CA PHE A 25 -5.92 11.10 19.14
C PHE A 25 -5.96 11.00 20.68
N LEU A 26 -6.66 11.92 21.33
CA LEU A 26 -6.81 11.96 22.80
C LEU A 26 -7.95 11.06 23.29
N GLU A 27 -8.85 10.68 22.41
CA GLU A 27 -9.97 9.80 22.68
C GLU A 27 -9.98 8.65 21.67
N ILE A 28 -10.23 7.44 22.15
CA ILE A 28 -10.51 6.29 21.28
C ILE A 28 -11.92 6.52 20.76
N PRO A 29 -12.16 6.52 19.43
CA PRO A 29 -13.51 6.55 18.91
C PRO A 29 -14.26 5.31 19.43
N SER A 30 -15.10 5.47 20.44
CA SER A 30 -16.06 4.42 20.78
C SER A 30 -17.15 4.52 19.73
N GLU A 31 -17.38 3.46 18.97
CA GLU A 31 -18.63 3.33 18.24
C GLU A 31 -19.75 3.43 19.27
N SER A 32 -20.49 4.52 19.20
CA SER A 32 -21.59 4.81 20.12
C SER A 32 -22.60 3.66 20.07
N GLY A 33 -22.72 2.91 21.17
CA GLY A 33 -23.92 2.13 21.45
C GLY A 33 -23.88 0.62 21.22
N ALA A 34 -22.75 -0.02 21.03
CA ALA A 34 -22.70 -1.49 20.99
C ALA A 34 -22.53 -2.07 22.40
N GLN A 35 -23.63 -2.34 23.09
CA GLN A 35 -23.63 -3.30 24.19
C GLN A 35 -23.20 -4.66 23.63
N LEU A 36 -22.05 -5.15 24.10
CA LEU A 36 -21.56 -6.50 23.83
C LEU A 36 -22.52 -7.51 24.45
N LYS A 37 -23.55 -7.95 23.72
CA LYS A 37 -24.26 -9.18 23.98
C LYS A 37 -23.48 -10.31 23.36
N LEU A 38 -22.78 -11.07 24.18
CA LEU A 38 -22.27 -12.41 23.84
C LEU A 38 -23.47 -13.30 23.54
N GLN A 39 -23.80 -13.49 22.28
CA GLN A 39 -24.72 -14.55 21.88
C GLN A 39 -23.91 -15.75 21.40
N SER A 40 -24.10 -16.84 22.10
CA SER A 40 -23.59 -18.17 21.79
C SER A 40 -24.04 -18.65 20.41
N ILE A 41 -23.06 -19.01 19.58
CA ILE A 41 -23.31 -19.65 18.27
C ILE A 41 -23.81 -21.07 18.49
N LYS A 42 -25.09 -21.32 18.25
CA LYS A 42 -25.63 -22.65 18.09
C LYS A 42 -25.41 -23.13 16.64
N LYS A 43 -24.70 -24.25 16.51
CA LYS A 43 -24.62 -25.03 15.28
C LYS A 43 -25.97 -25.68 14.99
N THR A 44 -26.42 -25.64 13.75
CA THR A 44 -27.35 -26.63 13.22
C THR A 44 -27.02 -26.96 11.76
N PRO A 45 -27.22 -28.19 11.35
CA PRO A 45 -26.62 -28.78 10.17
C PRO A 45 -27.54 -28.89 8.96
N SER A 46 -26.91 -28.93 7.79
CA SER A 46 -27.20 -29.76 6.60
C SER A 46 -28.64 -30.13 6.22
N SER A 47 -29.00 -29.84 4.97
CA SER A 47 -29.60 -30.91 4.14
C SER A 47 -29.44 -30.65 2.65
N HIS A 48 -29.12 -31.72 1.94
CA HIS A 48 -28.94 -31.93 0.52
C HIS A 48 -30.13 -31.53 -0.34
N SER A 49 -29.83 -31.09 -1.59
CA SER A 49 -30.43 -31.74 -2.77
C SER A 49 -29.66 -31.38 -4.04
N THR A 50 -29.33 -32.41 -4.76
CA THR A 50 -28.83 -32.55 -6.12
C THR A 50 -29.74 -31.88 -7.14
N ASP A 51 -29.15 -31.18 -8.15
CA ASP A 51 -29.45 -31.52 -9.54
C ASP A 51 -28.36 -31.00 -10.51
N THR A 52 -28.13 -31.88 -11.44
CA THR A 52 -27.17 -31.92 -12.52
C THR A 52 -27.56 -30.96 -13.64
N ASN A 53 -26.61 -30.09 -14.11
CA ASN A 53 -26.56 -29.80 -15.53
C ASN A 53 -25.12 -29.37 -15.91
N GLN A 54 -24.46 -30.22 -16.69
CA GLN A 54 -23.13 -30.01 -17.23
C GLN A 54 -23.26 -29.17 -18.51
N GLN A 55 -22.65 -27.98 -18.48
CA GLN A 55 -22.17 -27.34 -19.68
C GLN A 55 -20.67 -27.06 -19.52
N PRO A 56 -19.84 -27.34 -20.54
CA PRO A 56 -18.38 -27.18 -20.39
C PRO A 56 -18.01 -25.71 -20.47
N ASP A 57 -17.75 -25.11 -19.32
CA ASP A 57 -17.08 -23.82 -19.24
C ASP A 57 -15.66 -23.96 -19.78
N MET A 58 -15.44 -23.45 -20.98
CA MET A 58 -14.12 -23.12 -21.48
C MET A 58 -13.56 -21.98 -20.60
N LYS A 59 -13.04 -22.31 -19.43
CA LYS A 59 -12.16 -21.42 -18.66
C LYS A 59 -10.87 -21.26 -19.45
N THR A 60 -10.79 -20.19 -20.24
CA THR A 60 -9.51 -19.64 -20.66
C THR A 60 -8.69 -19.43 -19.40
N LYS A 61 -7.63 -20.23 -19.20
CA LYS A 61 -6.60 -19.98 -18.20
C LYS A 61 -6.02 -18.61 -18.51
N LYS A 62 -6.47 -17.57 -17.79
CA LYS A 62 -5.79 -16.29 -17.74
C LYS A 62 -4.43 -16.59 -17.13
N THR A 63 -3.39 -16.66 -17.94
CA THR A 63 -2.02 -16.82 -17.48
C THR A 63 -1.71 -15.58 -16.64
N THR A 64 -1.82 -15.72 -15.33
CA THR A 64 -1.51 -14.62 -14.38
C THR A 64 0.00 -14.48 -14.38
N ILE A 65 0.49 -13.36 -14.88
CA ILE A 65 1.90 -12.98 -14.78
C ILE A 65 2.31 -12.97 -13.31
N THR A 66 3.52 -13.44 -12.99
CA THR A 66 4.07 -13.41 -11.65
C THR A 66 4.94 -12.16 -11.43
N ILE A 67 5.19 -11.80 -10.18
CA ILE A 67 6.05 -10.65 -9.86
C ILE A 67 7.51 -10.92 -10.28
N GLU A 68 7.94 -12.17 -10.26
CA GLU A 68 9.23 -12.63 -10.71
C GLU A 68 9.37 -12.46 -12.22
N GLU A 69 8.39 -12.86 -13.01
CA GLU A 69 8.37 -12.66 -14.47
C GLU A 69 8.44 -11.17 -14.84
N VAL A 70 7.74 -10.29 -14.09
CA VAL A 70 7.83 -8.84 -14.29
C VAL A 70 9.23 -8.32 -13.96
N ARG A 71 9.88 -8.86 -12.95
CA ARG A 71 11.26 -8.51 -12.58
C ARG A 71 12.26 -8.95 -13.66
N GLU A 72 12.12 -10.16 -14.17
CA GLU A 72 12.95 -10.70 -15.24
C GLU A 72 12.77 -9.88 -16.54
N GLU A 73 11.54 -9.53 -16.90
CA GLU A 73 11.25 -8.67 -18.06
C GLU A 73 11.86 -7.26 -17.91
N LEU A 74 11.85 -6.70 -16.71
CA LEU A 74 12.51 -5.43 -16.42
C LEU A 74 14.02 -5.54 -16.67
N GLY A 75 14.65 -6.60 -16.15
CA GLY A 75 16.08 -6.90 -16.30
C GLY A 75 16.97 -5.68 -15.99
N GLU A 76 18.09 -5.56 -16.65
CA GLU A 76 18.99 -4.39 -16.58
C GLU A 76 18.45 -3.24 -17.45
N CYS A 77 17.26 -2.78 -17.12
CA CYS A 77 16.47 -1.81 -17.89
C CYS A 77 17.26 -0.56 -18.30
N SER A 78 17.26 -0.25 -19.59
CA SER A 78 17.83 0.99 -20.17
C SER A 78 16.82 1.80 -21.01
N ARG A 79 15.50 1.66 -20.72
CA ARG A 79 14.43 2.21 -21.54
C ARG A 79 14.25 3.73 -21.41
N CYS A 80 14.84 4.37 -20.40
CA CYS A 80 14.82 5.83 -20.24
C CYS A 80 16.15 6.32 -19.65
N ASP A 81 16.40 7.62 -19.68
CA ASP A 81 17.67 8.23 -19.25
C ASP A 81 18.04 8.03 -17.77
N LEU A 82 17.08 7.66 -16.92
CA LEU A 82 17.37 7.39 -15.50
C LEU A 82 18.36 6.23 -15.29
N HIS A 83 18.49 5.31 -16.26
CA HIS A 83 19.44 4.20 -16.15
C HIS A 83 20.91 4.66 -16.07
N LYS A 84 21.22 5.85 -16.64
CA LYS A 84 22.61 6.36 -16.71
C LYS A 84 23.15 6.80 -15.36
N GLY A 85 22.27 7.18 -14.44
CA GLY A 85 22.68 7.76 -13.14
C GLY A 85 22.32 6.93 -11.92
N ARG A 86 21.58 5.82 -12.07
CA ARG A 86 21.24 4.94 -10.96
C ARG A 86 22.43 4.10 -10.51
N LYS A 87 22.45 3.71 -9.25
CA LYS A 87 23.30 2.65 -8.72
C LYS A 87 22.57 1.31 -8.77
N SER A 88 21.27 1.31 -8.46
CA SER A 88 20.44 0.12 -8.43
C SER A 88 19.07 0.36 -9.06
N ILE A 89 18.46 -0.73 -9.56
CA ILE A 89 17.04 -0.75 -9.89
C ILE A 89 16.25 -1.03 -8.60
N VAL A 90 15.37 -0.12 -8.21
CA VAL A 90 14.49 -0.27 -7.05
C VAL A 90 13.14 -0.79 -7.54
N PHE A 91 13.06 -2.10 -7.72
CA PHE A 91 11.90 -2.75 -8.33
C PHE A 91 10.63 -2.63 -7.46
N GLY A 92 10.77 -3.00 -6.20
CA GLY A 92 9.70 -3.10 -5.20
C GLY A 92 10.05 -4.15 -4.16
N SER A 93 9.32 -4.16 -3.04
CA SER A 93 9.52 -5.13 -1.96
C SER A 93 8.24 -5.38 -1.17
N GLY A 94 8.16 -6.52 -0.50
CA GLY A 94 7.04 -6.96 0.31
C GLY A 94 6.42 -8.24 -0.22
N ASN A 95 5.20 -8.53 0.20
CA ASN A 95 4.49 -9.74 -0.17
C ASN A 95 3.91 -9.63 -1.60
N PRO A 96 4.29 -10.51 -2.55
CA PRO A 96 3.74 -10.51 -3.92
C PRO A 96 2.24 -10.87 -3.99
N HIS A 97 1.64 -11.29 -2.88
CA HIS A 97 0.22 -11.59 -2.75
C HIS A 97 -0.48 -10.66 -1.73
N ALA A 98 0.05 -9.45 -1.54
CA ALA A 98 -0.49 -8.50 -0.59
C ALA A 98 -1.85 -7.93 -1.05
N ASP A 99 -2.79 -7.83 -0.13
CA ASP A 99 -4.05 -7.12 -0.37
C ASP A 99 -3.86 -5.59 -0.51
N LEU A 100 -2.72 -5.05 -0.08
CA LEU A 100 -2.42 -3.62 -0.04
C LEU A 100 -1.09 -3.28 -0.71
N VAL A 101 -1.13 -2.38 -1.70
CA VAL A 101 0.07 -1.86 -2.37
C VAL A 101 0.24 -0.37 -2.09
N PHE A 102 1.44 0.03 -1.66
CA PHE A 102 1.84 1.44 -1.57
C PHE A 102 2.66 1.83 -2.80
N VAL A 103 2.29 2.93 -3.44
CA VAL A 103 2.97 3.46 -4.62
C VAL A 103 3.52 4.85 -4.33
N GLY A 104 4.84 4.97 -4.35
CA GLY A 104 5.55 6.25 -4.27
C GLY A 104 5.90 6.79 -5.66
N GLU A 105 6.65 7.90 -5.68
CA GLU A 105 7.09 8.57 -6.90
C GLU A 105 8.29 7.86 -7.54
N GLY A 106 9.40 7.79 -6.82
CA GLY A 106 10.66 7.23 -7.28
C GLY A 106 11.65 7.04 -6.13
N PRO A 107 12.78 6.33 -6.38
CA PRO A 107 13.80 6.11 -5.39
C PRO A 107 14.54 7.41 -5.01
N GLY A 108 14.86 7.56 -3.72
CA GLY A 108 15.83 8.52 -3.21
C GLY A 108 17.24 7.94 -3.20
N ALA A 109 18.17 8.64 -2.52
CA ALA A 109 19.58 8.23 -2.45
C ALA A 109 19.76 6.92 -1.69
N ASP A 110 19.13 6.79 -0.52
CA ASP A 110 19.23 5.58 0.31
C ASP A 110 18.63 4.35 -0.40
N GLU A 111 17.55 4.54 -1.16
CA GLU A 111 16.88 3.51 -1.94
C GLU A 111 17.75 3.07 -3.14
N ASP A 112 18.37 4.02 -3.83
CA ASP A 112 19.28 3.77 -4.94
C ASP A 112 20.55 3.00 -4.49
N ASP A 113 21.05 3.33 -3.30
CA ASP A 113 22.21 2.64 -2.70
C ASP A 113 21.87 1.20 -2.27
N GLN A 114 20.68 0.96 -1.75
CA GLN A 114 20.30 -0.33 -1.15
C GLN A 114 19.48 -1.23 -2.08
N GLY A 115 18.89 -0.69 -3.16
CA GLY A 115 18.04 -1.43 -4.10
C GLY A 115 16.62 -1.73 -3.60
N PHE A 116 16.21 -1.17 -2.45
CA PHE A 116 14.89 -1.39 -1.86
C PHE A 116 14.11 -0.08 -1.73
N PRO A 117 12.76 -0.09 -1.95
CA PRO A 117 11.95 1.11 -1.83
C PRO A 117 11.74 1.49 -0.37
N PHE A 118 11.72 2.80 -0.10
CA PHE A 118 11.38 3.36 1.21
C PHE A 118 12.25 2.80 2.36
N VAL A 119 13.57 2.90 2.24
CA VAL A 119 14.55 2.52 3.28
C VAL A 119 15.12 3.72 4.02
N GLY A 120 15.13 4.92 3.43
CA GLY A 120 15.58 6.16 4.03
C GLY A 120 14.62 6.69 5.10
N ARG A 121 14.80 7.96 5.51
CA ARG A 121 13.99 8.60 6.57
C ARG A 121 12.48 8.57 6.28
N ALA A 122 12.08 8.84 5.05
CA ALA A 122 10.68 8.75 4.62
C ALA A 122 10.16 7.31 4.70
N GLY A 123 10.99 6.34 4.35
CA GLY A 123 10.69 4.92 4.45
C GLY A 123 10.47 4.45 5.87
N LYS A 124 11.32 4.89 6.83
CA LYS A 124 11.12 4.62 8.26
C LYS A 124 9.78 5.16 8.76
N LYS A 125 9.38 6.36 8.29
CA LYS A 125 8.07 6.94 8.62
C LYS A 125 6.92 6.13 8.00
N LEU A 126 7.06 5.64 6.77
CA LEU A 126 6.07 4.74 6.16
C LEU A 126 5.94 3.43 6.94
N THR A 127 7.06 2.81 7.33
CA THR A 127 7.08 1.61 8.17
C THR A 127 6.35 1.85 9.51
N GLU A 128 6.58 2.99 10.14
CA GLU A 128 5.89 3.37 11.38
C GLU A 128 4.36 3.49 11.18
N ILE A 129 3.92 4.07 10.07
CA ILE A 129 2.49 4.17 9.72
C ILE A 129 1.90 2.78 9.52
N ILE A 130 2.57 1.91 8.77
CA ILE A 130 2.10 0.54 8.50
C ILE A 130 2.07 -0.29 9.79
N GLU A 131 3.18 -0.36 10.51
CA GLU A 131 3.32 -1.31 11.62
C GLU A 131 2.64 -0.82 12.89
N LYS A 132 2.83 0.46 13.25
CA LYS A 132 2.24 1.02 14.48
C LYS A 132 0.84 1.58 14.24
N GLY A 133 0.61 2.24 13.08
CA GLY A 133 -0.66 2.89 12.77
C GLY A 133 -1.72 1.93 12.28
N MET A 134 -1.37 1.08 11.34
CA MET A 134 -2.32 0.13 10.73
C MET A 134 -2.28 -1.25 11.40
N ASN A 135 -1.29 -1.53 12.25
CA ASN A 135 -1.03 -2.86 12.86
C ASN A 135 -0.89 -3.97 11.80
N LEU A 136 -0.25 -3.64 10.67
CA LEU A 136 0.11 -4.56 9.58
C LEU A 136 1.61 -4.80 9.58
N SER A 137 2.05 -5.92 9.02
CA SER A 137 3.47 -6.16 8.74
C SER A 137 3.84 -5.56 7.39
N ARG A 138 4.86 -4.69 7.37
CA ARG A 138 5.38 -4.12 6.13
C ARG A 138 5.74 -5.20 5.09
N GLU A 139 6.35 -6.29 5.52
CA GLU A 139 6.85 -7.34 4.64
C GLU A 139 5.79 -8.39 4.28
N LYS A 140 4.87 -8.69 5.20
CA LYS A 140 3.91 -9.79 5.03
C LYS A 140 2.56 -9.33 4.49
N ASP A 141 2.12 -8.12 4.86
CA ASP A 141 0.76 -7.65 4.57
C ASP A 141 0.74 -6.58 3.48
N THR A 142 1.91 -6.06 3.06
CA THR A 142 1.98 -5.00 2.06
C THR A 142 3.01 -5.29 0.97
N TYR A 143 2.82 -4.65 -0.19
CA TYR A 143 3.86 -4.52 -1.21
C TYR A 143 4.11 -3.03 -1.45
N ILE A 144 5.38 -2.64 -1.60
CA ILE A 144 5.77 -1.24 -1.76
C ILE A 144 6.57 -1.10 -3.05
N CYS A 145 6.18 -0.16 -3.90
CA CYS A 145 6.91 0.17 -5.12
C CYS A 145 6.80 1.67 -5.42
N ASN A 146 7.37 2.09 -6.55
CA ASN A 146 7.32 3.46 -7.04
C ASN A 146 6.84 3.49 -8.50
N ILE A 147 6.43 4.67 -8.98
CA ILE A 147 6.13 4.93 -10.40
C ILE A 147 7.36 4.61 -11.24
N VAL A 148 8.52 5.24 -10.92
CA VAL A 148 9.78 4.93 -11.59
C VAL A 148 10.69 4.07 -10.72
N LYS A 149 11.46 3.17 -11.35
CA LYS A 149 12.30 2.19 -10.65
C LYS A 149 13.76 2.65 -10.51
N CYS A 150 14.11 3.79 -11.07
CA CYS A 150 15.44 4.37 -11.03
C CYS A 150 15.38 5.76 -10.41
N ARG A 151 16.43 6.15 -9.68
CA ARG A 151 16.53 7.44 -9.02
C ARG A 151 16.70 8.58 -10.03
N PRO A 152 15.82 9.59 -10.04
CA PRO A 152 16.05 10.80 -10.83
C PRO A 152 17.22 11.62 -10.28
N PRO A 153 18.01 12.28 -11.14
CA PRO A 153 19.12 13.13 -10.71
C PRO A 153 18.66 14.18 -9.68
N ASN A 154 19.43 14.30 -8.58
CA ASN A 154 19.13 15.22 -7.45
C ASN A 154 17.74 15.04 -6.83
N ASN A 155 17.12 13.85 -6.96
CA ASN A 155 15.76 13.55 -6.51
C ASN A 155 14.71 14.53 -7.07
N ARG A 156 14.87 15.01 -8.32
CA ARG A 156 13.82 15.78 -9.00
C ARG A 156 12.62 14.90 -9.32
N ASP A 157 11.49 15.51 -9.57
CA ASP A 157 10.33 14.79 -10.09
C ASP A 157 10.70 14.08 -11.43
N PRO A 158 10.23 12.85 -11.66
CA PRO A 158 10.40 12.16 -12.93
C PRO A 158 9.76 12.93 -14.09
N LYS A 159 10.38 12.90 -15.27
CA LYS A 159 9.82 13.48 -16.48
C LYS A 159 8.73 12.56 -17.06
N ALA A 160 7.90 13.12 -17.95
CA ALA A 160 6.81 12.38 -18.58
C ALA A 160 7.29 11.16 -19.36
N ASP A 161 8.37 11.29 -20.13
CA ASP A 161 8.99 10.18 -20.88
C ASP A 161 9.58 9.09 -19.96
N GLU A 162 10.13 9.47 -18.81
CA GLU A 162 10.64 8.53 -17.80
C GLU A 162 9.50 7.75 -17.14
N ILE A 163 8.38 8.41 -16.86
CA ILE A 163 7.16 7.79 -16.35
C ILE A 163 6.56 6.85 -17.39
N GLU A 164 6.40 7.30 -18.62
CA GLU A 164 5.83 6.52 -19.72
C GLU A 164 6.62 5.23 -19.96
N ALA A 165 7.95 5.31 -19.99
CA ALA A 165 8.82 4.15 -20.16
C ALA A 165 8.75 3.15 -18.97
N CYS A 166 8.41 3.61 -17.76
CA CYS A 166 8.44 2.80 -16.54
C CYS A 166 7.05 2.30 -16.13
N ASN A 167 5.98 3.02 -16.48
CA ASN A 167 4.60 2.72 -16.08
C ASN A 167 4.11 1.32 -16.48
N PRO A 168 4.47 0.73 -17.65
CA PRO A 168 4.07 -0.63 -17.97
C PRO A 168 4.48 -1.66 -16.92
N PHE A 169 5.62 -1.47 -16.25
CA PHE A 169 6.08 -2.36 -15.19
C PHE A 169 5.27 -2.19 -13.89
N LEU A 170 4.84 -0.96 -13.57
CA LEU A 170 3.92 -0.75 -12.45
C LEU A 170 2.58 -1.45 -12.69
N ILE A 171 2.00 -1.29 -13.90
CA ILE A 171 0.75 -1.97 -14.28
C ILE A 171 0.91 -3.48 -14.15
N LYS A 172 1.99 -4.06 -14.70
CA LYS A 172 2.26 -5.50 -14.59
C LYS A 172 2.47 -5.96 -13.14
N GLN A 173 3.13 -5.16 -12.31
CA GLN A 173 3.26 -5.46 -10.88
C GLN A 173 1.88 -5.53 -10.21
N LEU A 174 1.00 -4.56 -10.47
CA LEU A 174 -0.36 -4.56 -9.92
C LEU A 174 -1.20 -5.73 -10.45
N GLN A 175 -1.04 -6.10 -11.73
CA GLN A 175 -1.68 -7.27 -12.32
C GLN A 175 -1.19 -8.59 -11.73
N ALA A 176 0.09 -8.68 -11.37
CA ALA A 176 0.68 -9.85 -10.71
C ALA A 176 0.20 -9.98 -9.27
N ILE A 177 0.18 -8.86 -8.53
CA ILE A 177 -0.17 -8.83 -7.10
C ILE A 177 -1.68 -8.93 -6.89
N GLN A 178 -2.50 -8.30 -7.76
CA GLN A 178 -3.97 -8.22 -7.66
C GLN A 178 -4.46 -7.69 -6.29
N PRO A 179 -3.98 -6.52 -5.83
CA PRO A 179 -4.33 -6.03 -4.51
C PRO A 179 -5.79 -5.57 -4.45
N LYS A 180 -6.38 -5.58 -3.25
CA LYS A 180 -7.72 -5.03 -2.97
C LYS A 180 -7.72 -3.50 -2.93
N ALA A 181 -6.56 -2.88 -2.65
CA ALA A 181 -6.41 -1.43 -2.61
C ALA A 181 -4.97 -0.98 -2.91
N ILE A 182 -4.88 0.20 -3.53
CA ILE A 182 -3.63 0.94 -3.74
C ILE A 182 -3.65 2.20 -2.87
N VAL A 183 -2.52 2.57 -2.29
CA VAL A 183 -2.30 3.86 -1.63
C VAL A 183 -1.24 4.64 -2.39
N ALA A 184 -1.63 5.76 -2.99
CA ALA A 184 -0.71 6.70 -3.64
C ALA A 184 -0.10 7.65 -2.61
N LEU A 185 1.22 7.69 -2.51
CA LEU A 185 1.98 8.46 -1.56
C LEU A 185 2.39 9.82 -2.15
N GLY A 186 1.61 10.86 -1.84
CA GLY A 186 1.89 12.24 -2.21
C GLY A 186 1.41 12.64 -3.61
N LYS A 187 1.61 13.94 -3.93
CA LYS A 187 1.11 14.55 -5.17
C LYS A 187 1.67 13.88 -6.44
N PRO A 188 2.99 13.61 -6.60
CA PRO A 188 3.50 13.06 -7.86
C PRO A 188 2.90 11.69 -8.17
N ALA A 189 2.92 10.75 -7.22
CA ALA A 189 2.32 9.44 -7.40
C ALA A 189 0.82 9.53 -7.71
N SER A 190 0.07 10.33 -6.95
CA SER A 190 -1.36 10.54 -7.16
C SER A 190 -1.65 11.13 -8.55
N SER A 191 -0.87 12.13 -8.97
CA SER A 191 -1.07 12.79 -10.27
C SER A 191 -0.77 11.86 -11.44
N THR A 192 0.27 11.04 -11.33
CA THR A 192 0.63 10.06 -12.36
C THR A 192 -0.45 8.99 -12.50
N LEU A 193 -0.88 8.39 -11.36
CA LEU A 193 -1.90 7.34 -11.38
C LEU A 193 -3.26 7.84 -11.89
N LEU A 194 -3.61 9.10 -11.63
CA LEU A 194 -4.87 9.68 -12.11
C LEU A 194 -4.76 10.37 -13.48
N GLY A 195 -3.56 10.46 -14.06
CA GLY A 195 -3.34 11.13 -15.35
C GLY A 195 -3.65 12.63 -15.35
N ARG A 196 -3.67 13.28 -14.17
CA ARG A 196 -3.98 14.72 -14.04
C ARG A 196 -3.26 15.33 -12.83
N SER A 197 -3.17 16.66 -12.80
CA SER A 197 -2.67 17.34 -11.60
C SER A 197 -3.63 17.15 -10.42
N VAL A 198 -3.07 16.73 -9.27
CA VAL A 198 -3.82 16.48 -8.02
C VAL A 198 -3.43 17.50 -6.94
N PRO A 199 -4.36 18.37 -6.49
CA PRO A 199 -4.16 19.20 -5.30
C PRO A 199 -4.26 18.33 -4.03
N ILE A 200 -3.17 17.65 -3.68
CA ILE A 200 -3.15 16.57 -2.69
C ILE A 200 -3.73 16.96 -1.32
N MET A 201 -3.56 18.21 -0.89
CA MET A 201 -4.12 18.69 0.38
C MET A 201 -5.66 18.72 0.39
N LYS A 202 -6.30 18.83 -0.78
CA LYS A 202 -7.75 18.85 -0.93
C LYS A 202 -8.32 17.45 -1.24
N GLU A 203 -7.56 16.65 -1.98
CA GLU A 203 -8.05 15.37 -2.52
C GLU A 203 -7.58 14.15 -1.71
N ARG A 204 -6.61 14.30 -0.80
CA ARG A 204 -6.22 13.21 0.09
C ARG A 204 -7.44 12.66 0.87
N GLY A 205 -7.41 11.39 1.16
CA GLY A 205 -8.47 10.71 1.91
C GLY A 205 -9.73 10.42 1.11
N ASN A 206 -9.73 10.68 -0.20
CA ASN A 206 -10.79 10.27 -1.12
C ASN A 206 -10.38 9.03 -1.89
N TRP A 207 -11.38 8.22 -2.24
CA TRP A 207 -11.22 7.05 -3.07
C TRP A 207 -11.34 7.42 -4.55
N TYR A 208 -10.47 6.82 -5.34
CA TYR A 208 -10.45 6.84 -6.80
C TYR A 208 -10.29 5.40 -7.28
N GLU A 209 -9.98 5.23 -8.55
CA GLU A 209 -9.71 3.94 -9.17
C GLU A 209 -8.50 4.04 -10.10
N TYR A 210 -7.68 3.00 -10.11
CA TYR A 210 -6.59 2.83 -11.06
C TYR A 210 -6.55 1.37 -11.53
N GLU A 211 -6.66 1.15 -12.86
CA GLU A 211 -6.70 -0.19 -13.46
C GLU A 211 -7.77 -1.11 -12.83
N GLY A 212 -8.93 -0.56 -12.46
CA GLY A 212 -10.02 -1.30 -11.80
C GLY A 212 -9.79 -1.55 -10.31
N ILE A 213 -8.70 -1.04 -9.72
CA ILE A 213 -8.36 -1.23 -8.32
C ILE A 213 -8.65 0.05 -7.52
N PRO A 214 -9.32 -0.05 -6.35
CA PRO A 214 -9.54 1.10 -5.46
C PRO A 214 -8.23 1.80 -5.08
N LEU A 215 -8.15 3.13 -5.30
CA LEU A 215 -6.98 3.96 -5.07
C LEU A 215 -7.27 5.02 -4.01
N MET A 216 -6.54 4.96 -2.90
CA MET A 216 -6.54 6.00 -1.85
C MET A 216 -5.41 6.99 -2.08
N LEU A 217 -5.71 8.28 -2.04
CA LEU A 217 -4.68 9.32 -2.05
C LEU A 217 -4.34 9.75 -0.62
N THR A 218 -3.04 9.89 -0.32
CA THR A 218 -2.58 10.38 0.98
C THR A 218 -1.32 11.23 0.87
N LEU A 219 -0.88 11.83 1.98
CA LEU A 219 0.33 12.63 2.02
C LEU A 219 1.58 11.72 1.93
N HIS A 220 2.62 12.22 1.25
CA HIS A 220 3.90 11.50 1.21
C HIS A 220 4.58 11.49 2.60
N PRO A 221 5.16 10.36 3.05
CA PRO A 221 5.83 10.29 4.35
C PRO A 221 6.91 11.36 4.56
N ALA A 222 7.65 11.74 3.51
CA ALA A 222 8.63 12.85 3.57
C ALA A 222 7.98 14.21 3.88
N TYR A 223 6.73 14.44 3.49
CA TYR A 223 6.00 15.66 3.85
C TYR A 223 5.74 15.72 5.35
N LEU A 224 5.39 14.60 5.97
CA LEU A 224 5.21 14.52 7.43
C LEU A 224 6.50 14.83 8.19
N LEU A 225 7.69 14.54 7.63
CA LEU A 225 8.96 14.88 8.25
C LEU A 225 9.27 16.39 8.19
N ARG A 226 8.80 17.07 7.13
CA ARG A 226 9.00 18.54 6.96
C ARG A 226 7.94 19.37 7.66
N ALA A 227 6.68 18.93 7.59
CA ALA A 227 5.52 19.60 8.16
C ALA A 227 4.88 18.67 9.23
N TYR A 228 5.61 18.46 10.35
CA TYR A 228 5.24 17.54 11.42
C TYR A 228 4.20 18.16 12.35
N THR A 229 3.01 18.44 11.78
CA THR A 229 1.88 18.96 12.52
C THR A 229 0.96 17.82 13.01
N LEU A 230 0.23 18.06 14.08
CA LEU A 230 -0.76 17.14 14.59
C LEU A 230 -1.85 16.86 13.54
N GLU A 231 -2.26 17.90 12.82
CA GLU A 231 -3.26 17.80 11.76
C GLU A 231 -2.81 16.87 10.63
N ASN A 232 -1.61 17.05 10.09
CA ASN A 232 -1.09 16.21 9.01
C ASN A 232 -0.98 14.74 9.42
N ARG A 233 -0.59 14.48 10.68
CA ARG A 233 -0.54 13.12 11.22
C ARG A 233 -1.93 12.50 11.32
N ARG A 234 -2.90 13.22 11.90
CA ARG A 234 -4.31 12.78 11.95
C ARG A 234 -4.87 12.53 10.56
N ASN A 235 -4.58 13.40 9.62
CA ASN A 235 -5.01 13.28 8.24
C ASN A 235 -4.57 11.96 7.62
N VAL A 236 -3.28 11.62 7.73
CA VAL A 236 -2.75 10.35 7.21
C VAL A 236 -3.38 9.16 7.93
N MET A 237 -3.55 9.22 9.26
CA MET A 237 -4.19 8.13 9.99
C MET A 237 -5.65 7.93 9.61
N ASN A 238 -6.40 9.01 9.38
CA ASN A 238 -7.76 8.92 8.89
C ASN A 238 -7.83 8.27 7.49
N ASP A 239 -6.85 8.56 6.61
CA ASP A 239 -6.77 7.91 5.31
C ASP A 239 -6.50 6.42 5.47
N MET A 240 -5.55 6.04 6.33
CA MET A 240 -5.20 4.63 6.57
C MET A 240 -6.35 3.86 7.23
N ASN A 241 -7.12 4.48 8.11
CA ASN A 241 -8.32 3.86 8.70
C ASN A 241 -9.39 3.54 7.64
N LYS A 242 -9.56 4.43 6.64
CA LYS A 242 -10.44 4.14 5.49
C LYS A 242 -9.93 2.97 4.67
N VAL A 243 -8.60 2.87 4.47
CA VAL A 243 -7.98 1.73 3.77
C VAL A 243 -8.21 0.44 4.54
N LEU A 244 -7.97 0.42 5.87
CA LEU A 244 -8.23 -0.75 6.71
C LEU A 244 -9.69 -1.20 6.67
N ALA A 245 -10.64 -0.25 6.66
CA ALA A 245 -12.06 -0.57 6.52
C ALA A 245 -12.39 -1.21 5.16
N LYS A 246 -11.71 -0.76 4.09
CA LYS A 246 -11.87 -1.33 2.74
C LYS A 246 -11.32 -2.74 2.62
N LEU A 247 -10.17 -3.03 3.23
CA LEU A 247 -9.54 -4.36 3.19
C LEU A 247 -10.36 -5.45 3.91
N LYS A 248 -11.28 -5.07 4.80
CA LYS A 248 -12.16 -6.00 5.54
C LYS A 248 -13.42 -6.39 4.76
N GLN A 249 -13.68 -5.75 3.63
CA GLN A 249 -14.81 -6.04 2.72
C GLN A 249 -14.46 -7.15 1.74
#